data_8f661aa8e37c7f4f0c2e030ed49d3ced
#
_entry.id   8f661aa8e37c7f4f0c2e030ed49d3ced
#
_cell.length_a   1.000
_cell.length_b   1.000
_cell.length_c   1.000
_cell.angle_alpha   90.00
_cell.angle_beta   90.00
_cell.angle_gamma   90.00
#
_symmetry.space_group_name_H-M   'P 1'
#
loop_
_entity.id
_entity.type
_entity.pdbx_description
1 polymer ?
#
loop_
_entity_poly.entity_id
_entity_poly.type
_entity_poly.pdbx_seq_one_letter_code
_entity_poly.pdbx_strand_id
1 'polypeptide(L)'
;ISFKSKFSSLQGYYYENNLSDKLVVIAHGFHSVSDDFLPYIYEFYQNGYSVFSYDVTGSGLSNSKSMYGLVIFDVDLDYCLKFIKSNKQFKNKKIYLYGHSMGGYACLANLYRHHNIKAVATVSAPNDGGKLIMEKGNQFAGELANIGQNFIEEKQNMYFEDYLKDNAVRGINRTSCPILIAHSPIDFVVDFVFQSAYSHFKEFTNKNVKFYLATGNNMEHTNILYSHEAVSYQKEIKSQLKALKKEKGKAFNESDIISFFNNVDRVKYSEINHQLFDKILKVFAKAK
;
A
#
# COMPACT_ATOMS: atom_id res chain seq x y z
N ILE A 1 12.05 10.42 -10.78
CA ILE A 1 12.64 9.36 -11.62
C ILE A 1 11.51 8.69 -12.39
N SER A 2 11.59 8.67 -13.74
CA SER A 2 10.60 7.96 -14.54
C SER A 2 11.17 6.58 -14.97
N PHE A 3 10.32 5.55 -14.92
CA PHE A 3 10.67 4.20 -15.37
C PHE A 3 9.47 3.50 -16.01
N LYS A 4 9.73 2.52 -16.88
CA LYS A 4 8.67 1.80 -17.62
C LYS A 4 8.04 0.71 -16.77
N SER A 5 6.70 0.58 -16.84
CA SER A 5 5.92 -0.59 -16.46
C SER A 5 5.28 -1.25 -17.68
N LYS A 6 4.44 -2.26 -17.46
CA LYS A 6 3.79 -3.01 -18.55
C LYS A 6 2.92 -2.11 -19.45
N PHE A 7 2.17 -1.18 -18.85
CA PHE A 7 1.15 -0.38 -19.55
C PHE A 7 1.46 1.11 -19.57
N SER A 8 2.40 1.58 -18.77
CA SER A 8 2.64 3.00 -18.59
C SER A 8 4.09 3.31 -18.25
N SER A 9 4.39 4.60 -18.16
CA SER A 9 5.59 5.09 -17.51
C SER A 9 5.22 5.54 -16.10
N LEU A 10 5.90 5.00 -15.09
CA LEU A 10 5.66 5.29 -13.70
C LEU A 10 6.55 6.44 -13.21
N GLN A 11 6.01 7.26 -12.33
CA GLN A 11 6.75 8.29 -11.62
C GLN A 11 7.23 7.72 -10.28
N GLY A 12 8.54 7.68 -10.09
CA GLY A 12 9.18 7.29 -8.83
C GLY A 12 9.88 8.46 -8.16
N TYR A 13 10.00 8.38 -6.85
CA TYR A 13 10.60 9.37 -5.95
C TYR A 13 11.66 8.70 -5.10
N TYR A 14 12.88 9.22 -5.13
CA TYR A 14 14.00 8.66 -4.38
C TYR A 14 14.52 9.64 -3.33
N TYR A 15 14.54 9.18 -2.11
CA TYR A 15 15.04 9.89 -0.93
C TYR A 15 16.33 9.21 -0.50
N GLU A 16 17.46 9.76 -0.92
CA GLU A 16 18.76 9.14 -0.72
C GLU A 16 19.31 9.38 0.69
N ASN A 17 19.64 8.31 1.40
CA ASN A 17 20.49 8.34 2.56
C ASN A 17 21.87 7.81 2.15
N ASN A 18 22.83 8.71 2.00
CA ASN A 18 24.18 8.40 1.49
C ASN A 18 25.00 7.44 2.35
N LEU A 19 24.63 7.30 3.64
CA LEU A 19 25.31 6.44 4.59
C LEU A 19 24.71 5.02 4.65
N SER A 20 23.67 4.74 3.84
CA SER A 20 22.91 3.51 3.93
C SER A 20 23.01 2.65 2.68
N ASP A 21 23.25 1.35 2.87
CA ASP A 21 23.09 0.31 1.84
C ASP A 21 21.65 -0.28 1.80
N LYS A 22 20.73 0.25 2.64
CA LYS A 22 19.37 -0.23 2.78
C LYS A 22 18.41 0.65 1.99
N LEU A 23 17.52 0.04 1.23
CA LEU A 23 16.49 0.71 0.44
C LEU A 23 15.12 0.15 0.78
N VAL A 24 14.24 0.98 1.33
CA VAL A 24 12.81 0.64 1.47
C VAL A 24 12.08 1.07 0.20
N VAL A 25 11.40 0.13 -0.45
CA VAL A 25 10.45 0.42 -1.53
C VAL A 25 9.06 0.49 -0.93
N ILE A 26 8.39 1.64 -1.08
CA ILE A 26 7.04 1.89 -0.58
C ILE A 26 6.04 1.75 -1.72
N ALA A 27 5.06 0.85 -1.54
CA ALA A 27 3.93 0.63 -2.43
C ALA A 27 2.64 1.13 -1.77
N HIS A 28 2.03 2.15 -2.36
CA HIS A 28 0.78 2.74 -1.86
C HIS A 28 -0.46 1.89 -2.21
N GLY A 29 -1.60 2.17 -1.56
CA GLY A 29 -2.87 1.50 -1.81
C GLY A 29 -3.70 2.13 -2.95
N PHE A 30 -4.86 1.52 -3.20
CA PHE A 30 -5.84 2.06 -4.14
C PHE A 30 -6.36 3.42 -3.67
N HIS A 31 -6.60 4.36 -4.58
CA HIS A 31 -6.96 5.77 -4.31
C HIS A 31 -5.91 6.56 -3.50
N SER A 32 -4.66 6.14 -3.52
CA SER A 32 -3.55 6.82 -2.87
C SER A 32 -2.45 7.16 -3.87
N VAL A 33 -1.48 7.94 -3.43
CA VAL A 33 -0.28 8.33 -4.18
C VAL A 33 0.95 8.28 -3.25
N SER A 34 2.14 8.42 -3.81
CA SER A 34 3.40 8.44 -3.05
C SER A 34 3.41 9.46 -1.91
N ASP A 35 2.84 10.65 -2.15
CA ASP A 35 2.86 11.76 -1.19
C ASP A 35 2.06 11.46 0.09
N ASP A 36 1.05 10.57 0.03
CA ASP A 36 0.31 10.15 1.21
C ASP A 36 1.19 9.40 2.22
N PHE A 37 2.35 8.91 1.79
CA PHE A 37 3.30 8.17 2.60
C PHE A 37 4.51 9.01 3.07
N LEU A 38 4.52 10.33 2.84
CA LEU A 38 5.59 11.21 3.29
C LEU A 38 5.96 11.05 4.78
N PRO A 39 5.01 10.87 5.73
CA PRO A 39 5.36 10.61 7.12
C PRO A 39 6.15 9.32 7.30
N TYR A 40 5.79 8.23 6.61
CA TYR A 40 6.52 6.97 6.64
C TYR A 40 7.87 7.05 5.93
N ILE A 41 7.95 7.79 4.82
CA ILE A 41 9.20 8.07 4.10
C ILE A 41 10.17 8.78 5.04
N TYR A 42 9.72 9.81 5.75
CA TYR A 42 10.51 10.55 6.72
C TYR A 42 11.02 9.64 7.85
N GLU A 43 10.16 8.83 8.44
CA GLU A 43 10.55 7.91 9.53
C GLU A 43 11.55 6.84 9.06
N PHE A 44 11.36 6.22 7.90
CA PHE A 44 12.36 5.31 7.36
C PHE A 44 13.70 6.00 7.11
N TYR A 45 13.67 7.21 6.56
CA TYR A 45 14.87 7.99 6.30
C TYR A 45 15.61 8.31 7.60
N GLN A 46 14.93 8.77 8.66
CA GLN A 46 15.50 9.04 9.97
C GLN A 46 16.09 7.78 10.62
N ASN A 47 15.57 6.61 10.32
CA ASN A 47 16.06 5.32 10.81
C ASN A 47 17.13 4.67 9.91
N GLY A 48 17.76 5.46 9.04
CA GLY A 48 18.92 5.04 8.27
C GLY A 48 18.61 4.20 7.03
N TYR A 49 17.45 4.38 6.42
CA TYR A 49 17.11 3.80 5.13
C TYR A 49 17.09 4.87 4.03
N SER A 50 17.58 4.54 2.84
CA SER A 50 17.10 5.22 1.64
C SER A 50 15.66 4.77 1.36
N VAL A 51 14.85 5.62 0.73
CA VAL A 51 13.47 5.27 0.40
C VAL A 51 13.21 5.50 -1.09
N PHE A 52 12.53 4.56 -1.72
CA PHE A 52 11.99 4.69 -3.07
C PHE A 52 10.48 4.48 -3.00
N SER A 53 9.71 5.46 -3.41
CA SER A 53 8.27 5.35 -3.61
C SER A 53 7.90 5.61 -5.05
N TYR A 54 6.73 5.20 -5.50
CA TYR A 54 6.28 5.42 -6.87
C TYR A 54 4.75 5.51 -6.91
N ASP A 55 4.24 6.24 -7.89
CA ASP A 55 2.83 6.26 -8.21
C ASP A 55 2.49 5.08 -9.12
N VAL A 56 1.47 4.30 -8.77
CA VAL A 56 0.98 3.17 -9.57
C VAL A 56 0.33 3.67 -10.86
N THR A 57 0.31 2.86 -11.90
CA THR A 57 -0.40 3.13 -13.17
C THR A 57 -1.78 3.74 -12.93
N GLY A 58 -2.03 4.93 -13.48
CA GLY A 58 -3.29 5.66 -13.35
C GLY A 58 -3.48 6.39 -12.01
N SER A 59 -2.42 6.57 -11.23
CA SER A 59 -2.41 7.42 -10.03
C SER A 59 -1.32 8.49 -10.11
N GLY A 60 -1.47 9.56 -9.33
CA GLY A 60 -0.48 10.62 -9.17
C GLY A 60 0.04 11.17 -10.49
N LEU A 61 1.35 11.17 -10.65
CA LEU A 61 2.05 11.62 -11.85
C LEU A 61 2.43 10.48 -12.82
N SER A 62 1.99 9.24 -12.56
CA SER A 62 2.19 8.12 -13.47
C SER A 62 1.26 8.23 -14.69
N ASN A 63 1.87 8.11 -15.88
CA ASN A 63 1.18 8.37 -17.13
C ASN A 63 0.28 7.20 -17.55
N SER A 64 -0.99 7.28 -17.21
CA SER A 64 -2.02 6.38 -17.77
C SER A 64 -3.43 6.97 -17.61
N LYS A 65 -4.31 6.64 -18.56
CA LYS A 65 -5.73 6.99 -18.50
C LYS A 65 -6.57 5.96 -17.73
N SER A 66 -6.01 4.81 -17.36
CA SER A 66 -6.69 3.71 -16.70
C SER A 66 -5.76 2.93 -15.81
N MET A 67 -6.28 2.36 -14.74
CA MET A 67 -5.56 1.39 -13.88
C MET A 67 -5.64 -0.05 -14.39
N TYR A 68 -6.49 -0.37 -15.35
CA TYR A 68 -6.72 -1.71 -15.91
C TYR A 68 -7.27 -2.76 -14.91
N GLY A 69 -7.23 -2.51 -13.61
CA GLY A 69 -7.70 -3.40 -12.54
C GLY A 69 -6.74 -3.44 -11.34
N LEU A 70 -7.12 -4.16 -10.26
CA LEU A 70 -6.34 -4.16 -9.02
C LEU A 70 -5.03 -4.96 -9.09
N VAL A 71 -4.92 -5.91 -10.01
CA VAL A 71 -3.67 -6.69 -10.22
C VAL A 71 -2.53 -5.81 -10.73
N ILE A 72 -2.82 -4.60 -11.24
CA ILE A 72 -1.79 -3.65 -11.68
C ILE A 72 -0.79 -3.30 -10.57
N PHE A 73 -1.19 -3.32 -9.32
CA PHE A 73 -0.28 -3.06 -8.19
C PHE A 73 0.86 -4.08 -8.11
N ASP A 74 0.55 -5.36 -8.35
CA ASP A 74 1.54 -6.44 -8.41
C ASP A 74 2.47 -6.28 -9.62
N VAL A 75 1.89 -5.99 -10.80
CA VAL A 75 2.65 -5.72 -12.04
C VAL A 75 3.61 -4.55 -11.85
N ASP A 76 3.12 -3.42 -11.38
CA ASP A 76 3.93 -2.20 -11.28
C ASP A 76 5.06 -2.34 -10.25
N LEU A 77 4.83 -3.06 -9.15
CA LEU A 77 5.90 -3.36 -8.20
C LEU A 77 6.95 -4.31 -8.80
N ASP A 78 6.55 -5.32 -9.59
CA ASP A 78 7.50 -6.18 -10.31
C ASP A 78 8.41 -5.35 -11.24
N TYR A 79 7.83 -4.46 -12.02
CA TYR A 79 8.59 -3.57 -12.90
C TYR A 79 9.46 -2.57 -12.12
N CYS A 80 8.98 -2.03 -11.01
CA CYS A 80 9.75 -1.19 -10.11
C CYS A 80 10.98 -1.94 -9.56
N LEU A 81 10.82 -3.16 -9.10
CA LEU A 81 11.91 -3.98 -8.59
C LEU A 81 12.90 -4.39 -9.68
N LYS A 82 12.44 -4.66 -10.90
CA LYS A 82 13.31 -4.86 -12.08
C LYS A 82 14.10 -3.61 -12.41
N PHE A 83 13.46 -2.44 -12.41
CA PHE A 83 14.13 -1.14 -12.61
C PHE A 83 15.22 -0.92 -11.55
N ILE A 84 14.90 -1.08 -10.27
CA ILE A 84 15.85 -0.92 -9.15
C ILE A 84 17.06 -1.86 -9.32
N LYS A 85 16.84 -3.12 -9.65
CA LYS A 85 17.91 -4.10 -9.87
C LYS A 85 18.83 -3.75 -11.07
N SER A 86 18.27 -3.21 -12.13
CA SER A 86 19.02 -2.87 -13.35
C SER A 86 19.72 -1.52 -13.28
N ASN A 87 19.28 -0.62 -12.39
CA ASN A 87 19.83 0.72 -12.29
C ASN A 87 21.09 0.75 -11.41
N LYS A 88 22.17 1.33 -11.93
CA LYS A 88 23.48 1.42 -11.27
C LYS A 88 23.41 2.11 -9.90
N GLN A 89 22.52 3.08 -9.74
CA GLN A 89 22.33 3.82 -8.48
C GLN A 89 21.86 2.92 -7.33
N PHE A 90 21.10 1.87 -7.62
CA PHE A 90 20.49 0.98 -6.62
C PHE A 90 21.14 -0.40 -6.55
N LYS A 91 22.07 -0.74 -7.45
CA LYS A 91 22.58 -2.10 -7.67
C LYS A 91 23.07 -2.81 -6.39
N ASN A 92 23.64 -2.07 -5.45
CA ASN A 92 24.20 -2.61 -4.21
C ASN A 92 23.30 -2.42 -2.99
N LYS A 93 22.09 -1.88 -3.17
CA LYS A 93 21.15 -1.65 -2.06
C LYS A 93 20.47 -2.96 -1.66
N LYS A 94 20.36 -3.18 -0.36
CA LYS A 94 19.52 -4.23 0.25
C LYS A 94 18.07 -3.77 0.24
N ILE A 95 17.20 -4.50 -0.43
CA ILE A 95 15.82 -4.09 -0.69
C ILE A 95 14.90 -4.59 0.41
N TYR A 96 14.12 -3.68 0.99
CA TYR A 96 13.04 -3.91 1.93
C TYR A 96 11.74 -3.43 1.29
N LEU A 97 10.61 -4.08 1.60
CA LEU A 97 9.31 -3.66 1.08
C LEU A 97 8.41 -3.19 2.21
N TYR A 98 7.73 -2.08 1.97
CA TYR A 98 6.63 -1.62 2.80
C TYR A 98 5.41 -1.32 1.93
N GLY A 99 4.25 -1.85 2.30
CA GLY A 99 3.04 -1.63 1.50
C GLY A 99 1.77 -1.56 2.34
N HIS A 100 0.83 -0.72 1.88
CA HIS A 100 -0.49 -0.58 2.47
C HIS A 100 -1.56 -1.06 1.48
N SER A 101 -2.58 -1.78 1.99
CA SER A 101 -3.72 -2.20 1.17
C SER A 101 -3.28 -2.96 -0.08
N MET A 102 -3.66 -2.52 -1.28
CA MET A 102 -3.22 -3.11 -2.55
C MET A 102 -1.71 -3.09 -2.74
N GLY A 103 -1.01 -2.06 -2.24
CA GLY A 103 0.45 -2.06 -2.21
C GLY A 103 1.02 -3.14 -1.29
N GLY A 104 0.34 -3.43 -0.18
CA GLY A 104 0.68 -4.55 0.71
C GLY A 104 0.51 -5.91 0.03
N TYR A 105 -0.60 -6.12 -0.70
CA TYR A 105 -0.79 -7.29 -1.55
C TYR A 105 0.37 -7.43 -2.54
N ALA A 106 0.69 -6.37 -3.27
CA ALA A 106 1.78 -6.38 -4.25
C ALA A 106 3.13 -6.75 -3.60
N CYS A 107 3.44 -6.23 -2.41
CA CYS A 107 4.66 -6.58 -1.67
C CYS A 107 4.75 -8.08 -1.36
N LEU A 108 3.65 -8.70 -0.93
CA LEU A 108 3.62 -10.12 -0.59
C LEU A 108 3.63 -11.01 -1.85
N ALA A 109 2.83 -10.69 -2.86
CA ALA A 109 2.73 -11.43 -4.10
C ALA A 109 4.07 -11.45 -4.87
N ASN A 110 4.76 -10.31 -4.95
CA ASN A 110 6.06 -10.18 -5.61
C ASN A 110 7.20 -11.01 -4.98
N LEU A 111 7.04 -11.51 -3.75
CA LEU A 111 8.01 -12.44 -3.16
C LEU A 111 8.11 -13.75 -3.96
N TYR A 112 7.10 -14.09 -4.74
CA TYR A 112 7.16 -15.21 -5.65
C TYR A 112 8.18 -15.00 -6.79
N ARG A 113 8.33 -13.76 -7.27
CA ARG A 113 9.18 -13.38 -8.41
C ARG A 113 10.56 -12.88 -7.98
N HIS A 114 10.67 -12.26 -6.81
CA HIS A 114 11.87 -11.58 -6.32
C HIS A 114 12.38 -12.18 -5.01
N HIS A 115 13.45 -12.99 -5.10
CA HIS A 115 13.99 -13.74 -3.96
C HIS A 115 15.01 -12.96 -3.10
N ASN A 116 15.46 -11.78 -3.55
CA ASN A 116 16.49 -10.99 -2.86
C ASN A 116 15.93 -9.90 -1.95
N ILE A 117 14.65 -9.98 -1.60
CA ILE A 117 14.01 -9.08 -0.65
C ILE A 117 14.45 -9.45 0.77
N LYS A 118 14.95 -8.45 1.51
CA LYS A 118 15.51 -8.65 2.86
C LYS A 118 14.45 -8.79 3.93
N ALA A 119 13.42 -7.96 3.90
CA ALA A 119 12.26 -8.08 4.77
C ALA A 119 11.06 -7.35 4.16
N VAL A 120 9.86 -7.68 4.63
CA VAL A 120 8.60 -7.08 4.18
C VAL A 120 7.76 -6.66 5.38
N ALA A 121 7.10 -5.52 5.28
CA ALA A 121 6.03 -5.13 6.20
C ALA A 121 4.81 -4.67 5.40
N THR A 122 3.65 -5.19 5.77
CA THR A 122 2.39 -4.83 5.11
C THR A 122 1.32 -4.47 6.11
N VAL A 123 0.48 -3.52 5.72
CA VAL A 123 -0.63 -3.02 6.52
C VAL A 123 -1.92 -3.14 5.72
N SER A 124 -2.95 -3.75 6.29
CA SER A 124 -4.28 -3.92 5.69
C SER A 124 -4.25 -4.59 4.31
N ALA A 125 -3.31 -5.51 4.09
CA ALA A 125 -3.12 -6.17 2.80
C ALA A 125 -4.17 -7.25 2.54
N PRO A 126 -4.84 -7.28 1.37
CA PRO A 126 -5.60 -8.45 0.95
C PRO A 126 -4.67 -9.60 0.55
N ASN A 127 -5.20 -10.83 0.60
CA ASN A 127 -4.47 -11.99 0.12
C ASN A 127 -4.35 -12.03 -1.41
N ASP A 128 -5.41 -11.60 -2.12
CA ASP A 128 -5.52 -11.74 -3.58
C ASP A 128 -6.22 -10.53 -4.19
N GLY A 129 -5.49 -9.78 -5.03
CA GLY A 129 -6.02 -8.57 -5.65
C GLY A 129 -7.05 -8.85 -6.75
N GLY A 130 -6.91 -9.95 -7.48
CA GLY A 130 -7.86 -10.36 -8.51
C GLY A 130 -9.20 -10.77 -7.91
N LYS A 131 -9.19 -11.55 -6.84
CA LYS A 131 -10.40 -11.96 -6.12
C LYS A 131 -11.09 -10.79 -5.44
N LEU A 132 -10.33 -9.87 -4.85
CA LEU A 132 -10.90 -8.71 -4.18
C LEU A 132 -11.79 -7.88 -5.11
N ILE A 133 -11.39 -7.66 -6.36
CA ILE A 133 -12.21 -6.89 -7.32
C ILE A 133 -13.51 -7.62 -7.67
N MET A 134 -13.45 -8.95 -7.78
CA MET A 134 -14.63 -9.77 -8.05
C MET A 134 -15.63 -9.73 -6.88
N GLU A 135 -15.15 -9.90 -5.66
CA GLU A 135 -15.98 -9.88 -4.45
C GLU A 135 -16.61 -8.51 -4.22
N LYS A 136 -15.87 -7.42 -4.41
CA LYS A 136 -16.42 -6.06 -4.31
C LYS A 136 -17.43 -5.78 -5.42
N GLY A 137 -17.16 -6.21 -6.66
CA GLY A 137 -18.12 -6.13 -7.77
C GLY A 137 -19.44 -6.81 -7.42
N ASN A 138 -19.40 -8.01 -6.85
CA ASN A 138 -20.59 -8.75 -6.44
C ASN A 138 -21.38 -8.05 -5.32
N GLN A 139 -20.71 -7.43 -4.36
CA GLN A 139 -21.37 -6.67 -3.30
C GLN A 139 -22.15 -5.47 -3.82
N PHE A 140 -21.68 -4.82 -4.91
CA PHE A 140 -22.33 -3.64 -5.49
C PHE A 140 -23.39 -3.96 -6.55
N ALA A 141 -23.22 -5.02 -7.32
CA ALA A 141 -24.06 -5.32 -8.50
C ALA A 141 -25.20 -6.30 -8.22
N GLY A 142 -25.23 -6.98 -7.05
CA GLY A 142 -26.27 -7.95 -6.71
C GLY A 142 -26.44 -9.03 -7.78
N GLU A 143 -27.69 -9.28 -8.24
CA GLU A 143 -27.99 -10.30 -9.27
C GLU A 143 -27.37 -10.00 -10.65
N LEU A 144 -27.07 -8.74 -10.95
CA LEU A 144 -26.37 -8.34 -12.17
C LEU A 144 -24.87 -8.65 -12.15
N ALA A 145 -24.34 -9.04 -10.98
CA ALA A 145 -22.94 -9.41 -10.81
C ALA A 145 -22.50 -10.52 -11.78
N ASN A 146 -23.34 -11.52 -11.99
CA ASN A 146 -23.01 -12.68 -12.84
C ASN A 146 -22.77 -12.27 -14.32
N ILE A 147 -23.43 -11.24 -14.81
CA ILE A 147 -23.21 -10.73 -16.18
C ILE A 147 -21.87 -9.99 -16.27
N GLY A 148 -21.52 -9.24 -15.24
CA GLY A 148 -20.26 -8.49 -15.17
C GLY A 148 -19.04 -9.35 -14.86
N GLN A 149 -19.21 -10.46 -14.15
CA GLN A 149 -18.10 -11.35 -13.73
C GLN A 149 -17.30 -11.88 -14.92
N ASN A 150 -17.97 -12.48 -15.90
CA ASN A 150 -17.30 -13.03 -17.08
C ASN A 150 -16.50 -11.96 -17.83
N PHE A 151 -17.06 -10.74 -17.93
CA PHE A 151 -16.36 -9.62 -18.56
C PHE A 151 -15.12 -9.18 -17.74
N ILE A 152 -15.24 -9.11 -16.42
CA ILE A 152 -14.10 -8.76 -15.54
C ILE A 152 -13.02 -9.84 -15.62
N GLU A 153 -13.40 -11.13 -15.59
CA GLU A 153 -12.46 -12.25 -15.72
C GLU A 153 -11.75 -12.23 -17.07
N GLU A 154 -12.48 -12.03 -18.16
CA GLU A 154 -11.89 -11.91 -19.49
C GLU A 154 -10.88 -10.76 -19.56
N LYS A 155 -11.24 -9.58 -19.04
CA LYS A 155 -10.32 -8.45 -18.98
C LYS A 155 -9.11 -8.69 -18.08
N GLN A 156 -9.30 -9.32 -16.94
CA GLN A 156 -8.17 -9.68 -16.08
C GLN A 156 -7.22 -10.68 -16.79
N ASN A 157 -7.77 -11.70 -17.43
CA ASN A 157 -6.97 -12.65 -18.22
C ASN A 157 -6.22 -11.94 -19.36
N MET A 158 -6.89 -11.07 -20.09
CA MET A 158 -6.28 -10.32 -21.20
C MET A 158 -5.10 -9.44 -20.74
N TYR A 159 -5.23 -8.77 -19.58
CA TYR A 159 -4.24 -7.81 -19.13
C TYR A 159 -3.17 -8.44 -18.21
N PHE A 160 -3.53 -9.44 -17.40
CA PHE A 160 -2.73 -9.88 -16.25
C PHE A 160 -2.46 -11.38 -16.18
N GLU A 161 -2.68 -12.16 -17.24
CA GLU A 161 -2.56 -13.64 -17.23
C GLU A 161 -1.39 -14.17 -16.38
N ASP A 162 -0.20 -13.59 -16.56
CA ASP A 162 1.02 -13.99 -15.86
C ASP A 162 1.01 -13.71 -14.35
N TYR A 163 0.12 -12.83 -13.89
CA TYR A 163 0.05 -12.34 -12.51
C TYR A 163 -1.20 -12.82 -11.75
N LEU A 164 -2.21 -13.36 -12.43
CA LEU A 164 -3.47 -13.79 -11.81
C LEU A 164 -3.33 -14.91 -10.78
N LYS A 165 -2.24 -15.65 -10.84
CA LYS A 165 -1.95 -16.73 -9.89
C LYS A 165 -1.15 -16.23 -8.69
N ASP A 166 -0.69 -15.00 -8.70
CA ASP A 166 0.12 -14.43 -7.64
C ASP A 166 -0.79 -13.93 -6.51
N ASN A 167 -0.50 -14.36 -5.30
CA ASN A 167 -1.20 -13.96 -4.10
C ASN A 167 -0.23 -13.95 -2.89
N ALA A 168 -0.68 -13.44 -1.76
CA ALA A 168 0.15 -13.31 -0.57
C ALA A 168 0.66 -14.67 -0.07
N VAL A 169 -0.19 -15.68 0.02
CA VAL A 169 0.20 -17.04 0.48
C VAL A 169 1.30 -17.61 -0.40
N ARG A 170 1.12 -17.53 -1.73
CA ARG A 170 2.08 -18.04 -2.70
C ARG A 170 3.43 -17.34 -2.58
N GLY A 171 3.44 -16.02 -2.45
CA GLY A 171 4.67 -15.25 -2.32
C GLY A 171 5.38 -15.51 -0.98
N ILE A 172 4.64 -15.49 0.14
CA ILE A 172 5.17 -15.75 1.48
C ILE A 172 5.83 -17.12 1.56
N ASN A 173 5.24 -18.14 0.94
CA ASN A 173 5.74 -19.52 0.96
C ASN A 173 6.97 -19.75 0.08
N ARG A 174 7.37 -18.79 -0.74
CA ARG A 174 8.58 -18.86 -1.59
C ARG A 174 9.81 -18.21 -0.96
N THR A 175 9.68 -17.63 0.22
CA THR A 175 10.78 -16.93 0.89
C THR A 175 10.91 -17.34 2.35
N SER A 176 12.10 -17.12 2.91
CA SER A 176 12.37 -17.20 4.35
C SER A 176 12.64 -15.82 4.96
N CYS A 177 12.50 -14.72 4.20
CA CYS A 177 12.73 -13.40 4.75
C CYS A 177 11.76 -13.07 5.90
N PRO A 178 12.13 -12.21 6.84
CA PRO A 178 11.24 -11.73 7.88
C PRO A 178 10.08 -10.93 7.27
N ILE A 179 8.85 -11.20 7.74
CA ILE A 179 7.64 -10.52 7.27
C ILE A 179 6.82 -10.06 8.46
N LEU A 180 6.31 -8.82 8.41
CA LEU A 180 5.25 -8.33 9.28
C LEU A 180 3.96 -8.18 8.49
N ILE A 181 2.87 -8.78 8.97
CA ILE A 181 1.52 -8.58 8.46
C ILE A 181 0.71 -7.88 9.55
N ALA A 182 0.37 -6.61 9.32
CA ALA A 182 -0.46 -5.81 10.20
C ALA A 182 -1.87 -5.69 9.63
N HIS A 183 -2.90 -5.87 10.46
CA HIS A 183 -4.30 -5.71 10.04
C HIS A 183 -5.17 -5.25 11.19
N SER A 184 -6.35 -4.72 10.87
CA SER A 184 -7.37 -4.36 11.84
C SER A 184 -8.58 -5.29 11.75
N PRO A 185 -9.11 -5.78 12.90
CA PRO A 185 -10.31 -6.63 12.90
C PRO A 185 -11.56 -5.89 12.44
N ILE A 186 -11.55 -4.55 12.44
CA ILE A 186 -12.67 -3.69 12.03
C ILE A 186 -12.43 -3.03 10.66
N ASP A 187 -11.61 -3.64 9.82
CA ASP A 187 -11.37 -3.18 8.45
C ASP A 187 -12.56 -3.54 7.57
N PHE A 188 -13.28 -2.51 7.07
CA PHE A 188 -14.44 -2.67 6.18
C PHE A 188 -14.07 -2.64 4.69
N VAL A 189 -12.82 -2.28 4.36
CA VAL A 189 -12.34 -2.22 2.98
C VAL A 189 -11.77 -3.56 2.54
N VAL A 190 -10.88 -4.13 3.36
CA VAL A 190 -10.37 -5.50 3.22
C VAL A 190 -10.81 -6.29 4.42
N ASP A 191 -11.86 -7.10 4.26
CA ASP A 191 -12.42 -7.88 5.34
C ASP A 191 -11.36 -8.74 6.02
N PHE A 192 -11.28 -8.60 7.36
CA PHE A 192 -10.25 -9.27 8.15
C PHE A 192 -10.31 -10.79 8.02
N VAL A 193 -11.51 -11.38 8.02
CA VAL A 193 -11.69 -12.84 8.04
C VAL A 193 -11.59 -13.45 6.64
N PHE A 194 -12.19 -12.80 5.64
CA PHE A 194 -12.37 -13.41 4.32
C PHE A 194 -11.34 -12.96 3.28
N GLN A 195 -10.83 -11.74 3.39
CA GLN A 195 -10.03 -11.13 2.33
C GLN A 195 -8.58 -10.85 2.72
N SER A 196 -8.29 -10.74 4.03
CA SER A 196 -6.97 -10.30 4.47
C SER A 196 -5.89 -11.37 4.29
N ALA A 197 -4.67 -10.94 3.97
CA ALA A 197 -3.51 -11.83 4.04
C ALA A 197 -3.30 -12.38 5.46
N TYR A 198 -3.71 -11.64 6.50
CA TYR A 198 -3.59 -12.06 7.89
C TYR A 198 -4.36 -13.35 8.19
N SER A 199 -5.60 -13.49 7.69
CA SER A 199 -6.47 -14.64 7.98
C SER A 199 -5.94 -15.97 7.43
N HIS A 200 -5.05 -15.92 6.44
CA HIS A 200 -4.41 -17.09 5.84
C HIS A 200 -3.18 -17.63 6.61
N PHE A 201 -2.96 -17.19 7.87
CA PHE A 201 -1.77 -17.52 8.65
C PHE A 201 -1.49 -19.02 8.78
N LYS A 202 -2.52 -19.87 8.73
CA LYS A 202 -2.38 -21.33 8.78
C LYS A 202 -1.77 -21.93 7.51
N GLU A 203 -1.83 -21.21 6.40
CA GLU A 203 -1.30 -21.66 5.10
C GLU A 203 0.17 -21.27 4.89
N PHE A 204 0.74 -20.46 5.80
CA PHE A 204 2.11 -20.00 5.67
C PHE A 204 3.13 -21.04 6.14
N THR A 205 4.04 -21.41 5.23
CA THR A 205 5.19 -22.27 5.54
C THR A 205 6.39 -21.48 6.04
N ASN A 206 6.50 -20.18 5.71
CA ASN A 206 7.52 -19.27 6.23
C ASN A 206 7.32 -19.04 7.74
N LYS A 207 8.28 -19.50 8.57
CA LYS A 207 8.23 -19.37 10.03
C LYS A 207 8.64 -17.98 10.55
N ASN A 208 9.14 -17.10 9.68
CA ASN A 208 9.58 -15.75 10.03
C ASN A 208 8.47 -14.69 9.84
N VAL A 209 7.22 -15.12 9.64
CA VAL A 209 6.07 -14.22 9.62
C VAL A 209 5.70 -13.82 11.05
N LYS A 210 5.52 -12.53 11.26
CA LYS A 210 5.00 -11.92 12.49
C LYS A 210 3.72 -11.16 12.18
N PHE A 211 2.88 -11.05 13.19
CA PHE A 211 1.55 -10.45 13.06
C PHE A 211 1.40 -9.28 14.03
N TYR A 212 0.72 -8.26 13.56
CA TYR A 212 0.27 -7.13 14.38
C TYR A 212 -1.22 -6.95 14.16
N LEU A 213 -2.00 -7.11 15.22
CA LEU A 213 -3.43 -6.83 15.21
C LEU A 213 -3.64 -5.46 15.85
N ALA A 214 -4.20 -4.53 15.09
CA ALA A 214 -4.52 -3.21 15.61
C ALA A 214 -5.65 -3.31 16.66
N THR A 215 -5.43 -2.68 17.81
CA THR A 215 -6.40 -2.61 18.90
C THR A 215 -6.87 -1.19 19.11
N GLY A 216 -8.09 -1.03 19.56
CA GLY A 216 -8.69 0.28 19.84
C GLY A 216 -9.78 0.68 18.84
N ASN A 217 -10.59 1.64 19.27
CA ASN A 217 -11.66 2.17 18.44
C ASN A 217 -11.09 2.99 17.28
N ASN A 218 -11.77 2.91 16.13
CA ASN A 218 -11.42 3.67 14.93
C ASN A 218 -10.14 3.26 14.19
N MET A 219 -9.54 2.13 14.50
CA MET A 219 -8.39 1.58 13.75
C MET A 219 -8.87 0.83 12.49
N GLU A 220 -9.59 1.54 11.63
CA GLU A 220 -10.09 1.04 10.35
C GLU A 220 -8.95 0.92 9.32
N HIS A 221 -9.28 0.59 8.08
CA HIS A 221 -8.37 0.28 6.97
C HIS A 221 -7.14 1.19 6.84
N THR A 222 -7.34 2.51 6.83
CA THR A 222 -6.27 3.51 6.70
C THR A 222 -5.85 4.05 8.06
N ASN A 223 -6.77 4.09 9.03
CA ASN A 223 -6.51 4.69 10.34
C ASN A 223 -5.42 3.96 11.14
N ILE A 224 -5.23 2.67 10.88
CA ILE A 224 -4.13 1.86 11.47
C ILE A 224 -2.74 2.46 11.20
N LEU A 225 -2.58 3.25 10.14
CA LEU A 225 -1.34 3.92 9.77
C LEU A 225 -0.98 5.08 10.71
N TYR A 226 -1.96 5.64 11.42
CA TYR A 226 -1.83 6.87 12.18
C TYR A 226 -1.95 6.64 13.69
N SER A 227 -1.46 7.59 14.48
CA SER A 227 -1.70 7.61 15.93
C SER A 227 -3.19 7.80 16.24
N HIS A 228 -3.63 7.43 17.44
CA HIS A 228 -5.02 7.67 17.87
C HIS A 228 -5.37 9.16 17.88
N GLU A 229 -4.40 9.98 18.25
CA GLU A 229 -4.49 11.43 18.29
C GLU A 229 -4.67 12.00 16.88
N ALA A 230 -3.88 11.52 15.92
CA ALA A 230 -4.01 11.93 14.50
C ALA A 230 -5.37 11.52 13.94
N VAL A 231 -5.83 10.27 14.18
CA VAL A 231 -7.16 9.80 13.72
C VAL A 231 -8.29 10.66 14.31
N SER A 232 -8.20 11.01 15.58
CA SER A 232 -9.19 11.86 16.24
C SER A 232 -9.19 13.27 15.63
N TYR A 233 -8.01 13.83 15.42
CA TYR A 233 -7.84 15.14 14.80
C TYR A 233 -8.32 15.16 13.33
N GLN A 234 -8.02 14.13 12.56
CA GLN A 234 -8.52 13.98 11.18
C GLN A 234 -10.05 13.96 11.12
N LYS A 235 -10.72 13.30 12.09
CA LYS A 235 -12.19 13.31 12.18
C LYS A 235 -12.73 14.69 12.49
N GLU A 236 -12.10 15.42 13.41
CA GLU A 236 -12.44 16.81 13.71
C GLU A 236 -12.31 17.69 12.47
N ILE A 237 -11.17 17.66 11.78
CA ILE A 237 -10.90 18.43 10.56
C ILE A 237 -11.93 18.10 9.45
N LYS A 238 -12.25 16.82 9.23
CA LYS A 238 -13.31 16.43 8.28
C LYS A 238 -14.68 17.01 8.66
N SER A 239 -15.01 17.04 9.95
CA SER A 239 -16.26 17.61 10.44
C SER A 239 -16.32 19.12 10.22
N GLN A 240 -15.23 19.84 10.54
CA GLN A 240 -15.12 21.28 10.33
C GLN A 240 -15.21 21.65 8.84
N LEU A 241 -14.53 20.91 7.95
CA LEU A 241 -14.61 21.13 6.51
C LEU A 241 -16.03 20.89 5.97
N LYS A 242 -16.71 19.84 6.47
CA LYS A 242 -18.10 19.56 6.12
C LYS A 242 -19.05 20.69 6.56
N ALA A 243 -18.83 21.25 7.75
CA ALA A 243 -19.60 22.39 8.27
C ALA A 243 -19.38 23.65 7.39
N LEU A 244 -18.13 23.96 7.07
CA LEU A 244 -17.77 25.07 6.17
C LEU A 244 -18.42 24.92 4.79
N LYS A 245 -18.38 23.72 4.21
CA LYS A 245 -19.03 23.41 2.93
C LYS A 245 -20.54 23.61 2.99
N LYS A 246 -21.18 23.22 4.10
CA LYS A 246 -22.62 23.40 4.31
C LYS A 246 -22.97 24.89 4.46
N GLU A 247 -22.18 25.66 5.21
CA GLU A 247 -22.37 27.08 5.43
C GLU A 247 -22.27 27.88 4.11
N LYS A 248 -21.22 27.63 3.32
CA LYS A 248 -20.99 28.33 2.05
C LYS A 248 -21.88 27.84 0.91
N GLY A 249 -22.41 26.64 0.99
CA GLY A 249 -23.29 26.05 -0.01
C GLY A 249 -22.69 26.11 -1.44
N LYS A 250 -23.40 26.72 -2.39
CA LYS A 250 -22.93 26.85 -3.79
C LYS A 250 -21.72 27.78 -3.97
N ALA A 251 -21.41 28.63 -2.99
CA ALA A 251 -20.24 29.52 -3.03
C ALA A 251 -18.94 28.84 -2.60
N PHE A 252 -19.01 27.60 -2.08
CA PHE A 252 -17.83 26.82 -1.70
C PHE A 252 -16.97 26.47 -2.91
N ASN A 253 -15.68 26.81 -2.85
CA ASN A 253 -14.75 26.68 -3.96
C ASN A 253 -13.35 26.20 -3.50
N GLU A 254 -12.43 26.04 -4.46
CA GLU A 254 -11.08 25.55 -4.21
C GLU A 254 -10.27 26.46 -3.27
N SER A 255 -10.43 27.78 -3.37
CA SER A 255 -9.71 28.71 -2.48
C SER A 255 -10.12 28.56 -1.02
N ASP A 256 -11.36 28.15 -0.75
CA ASP A 256 -11.84 27.85 0.59
C ASP A 256 -11.16 26.61 1.16
N ILE A 257 -10.97 25.57 0.32
CA ILE A 257 -10.25 24.35 0.69
C ILE A 257 -8.80 24.68 1.04
N ILE A 258 -8.13 25.44 0.19
CA ILE A 258 -6.73 25.86 0.41
C ILE A 258 -6.60 26.65 1.71
N SER A 259 -7.45 27.67 1.90
CA SER A 259 -7.45 28.49 3.11
C SER A 259 -7.73 27.68 4.37
N PHE A 260 -8.66 26.73 4.30
CA PHE A 260 -8.97 25.84 5.39
C PHE A 260 -7.77 24.98 5.80
N PHE A 261 -7.14 24.30 4.83
CA PHE A 261 -6.00 23.41 5.10
C PHE A 261 -4.71 24.15 5.46
N ASN A 262 -4.57 25.44 5.13
CA ASN A 262 -3.45 26.27 5.61
C ASN A 262 -3.45 26.46 7.13
N ASN A 263 -4.59 26.28 7.80
CA ASN A 263 -4.73 26.40 9.25
C ASN A 263 -4.72 25.04 9.97
N VAL A 264 -4.56 23.93 9.24
CA VAL A 264 -4.48 22.58 9.82
C VAL A 264 -3.06 22.31 10.31
N ASP A 265 -2.93 21.86 11.55
CA ASP A 265 -1.66 21.33 12.06
C ASP A 265 -1.31 20.03 11.33
N ARG A 266 -0.43 20.14 10.33
CA ARG A 266 -0.06 19.03 9.47
C ARG A 266 0.73 17.95 10.20
N VAL A 267 1.52 18.30 11.21
CA VAL A 267 2.29 17.35 12.01
C VAL A 267 1.33 16.46 12.79
N LYS A 268 0.40 17.08 13.53
CA LYS A 268 -0.64 16.36 14.27
C LYS A 268 -1.54 15.54 13.35
N TYR A 269 -1.90 16.08 12.17
CA TYR A 269 -2.77 15.41 11.20
C TYR A 269 -2.15 14.14 10.63
N SER A 270 -0.83 14.11 10.45
CA SER A 270 -0.09 13.04 9.78
C SER A 270 0.79 12.20 10.70
N GLU A 271 0.66 12.37 12.03
CA GLU A 271 1.42 11.58 13.00
C GLU A 271 1.16 10.09 12.82
N ILE A 272 2.23 9.31 12.59
CA ILE A 272 2.12 7.88 12.33
C ILE A 272 1.86 7.06 13.60
N ASN A 273 1.43 5.82 13.42
CA ASN A 273 1.36 4.83 14.48
C ASN A 273 2.77 4.33 14.82
N HIS A 274 3.43 4.99 15.79
CA HIS A 274 4.79 4.62 16.21
C HIS A 274 4.90 3.20 16.77
N GLN A 275 3.84 2.68 17.42
CA GLN A 275 3.86 1.29 17.91
C GLN A 275 3.93 0.29 16.73
N LEU A 276 3.21 0.55 15.66
CA LEU A 276 3.28 -0.24 14.43
C LEU A 276 4.65 -0.06 13.76
N PHE A 277 5.13 1.18 13.67
CA PHE A 277 6.41 1.48 13.02
C PHE A 277 7.59 0.81 13.73
N ASP A 278 7.63 0.79 15.06
CA ASP A 278 8.62 0.06 15.86
C ASP A 278 8.60 -1.45 15.57
N LYS A 279 7.42 -2.04 15.34
CA LYS A 279 7.31 -3.46 14.94
C LYS A 279 7.89 -3.68 13.55
N ILE A 280 7.67 -2.75 12.62
CA ILE A 280 8.25 -2.79 11.28
C ILE A 280 9.78 -2.79 11.38
N LEU A 281 10.35 -1.83 12.10
CA LEU A 281 11.81 -1.73 12.29
C LEU A 281 12.40 -2.98 12.97
N LYS A 282 11.72 -3.54 13.97
CA LYS A 282 12.14 -4.80 14.63
C LYS A 282 12.15 -6.00 13.66
N VAL A 283 11.23 -6.04 12.70
CA VAL A 283 11.23 -7.10 11.68
C VAL A 283 12.32 -6.84 10.64
N PHE A 284 12.50 -5.60 10.20
CA PHE A 284 13.56 -5.22 9.25
C PHE A 284 14.97 -5.47 9.82
N ALA A 285 15.17 -5.25 11.11
CA ALA A 285 16.45 -5.53 11.79
C ALA A 285 16.83 -7.02 11.82
N LYS A 286 15.88 -7.95 11.61
CA LYS A 286 16.14 -9.40 11.56
C LYS A 286 16.62 -9.87 10.19
N ALA A 287 16.62 -9.00 9.20
CA ALA A 287 17.08 -9.32 7.85
C ALA A 287 18.60 -9.57 7.86
N LYS A 288 19.03 -10.72 7.34
CA LYS A 288 20.43 -11.11 7.18
C LYS A 288 20.98 -10.73 5.81
#